data_b7d30c9e257a2d8720c76d9ce2bff19e
#
_entry.id   b7d30c9e257a2d8720c76d9ce2bff19e
#
_cell.length_a   1.000
_cell.length_b   1.000
_cell.length_c   1.000
_cell.angle_alpha   90.00
_cell.angle_beta   90.00
_cell.angle_gamma   90.00
#
_symmetry.space_group_name_H-M   'P 1'
#
loop_
_entity.id
_entity.type
_entity.pdbx_description
1 polymer ?
#
loop_
_entity_poly.entity_id
_entity_poly.type
_entity_poly.pdbx_seq_one_letter_code
_entity_poly.pdbx_strand_id
1 'polypeptide(L)'
;MRIRLFLFFMLCADISWSQTFKVDVRMIEVYATVSDSRGRAMTNLHSDDFHVLEDNRLQQIRVFEPQSSAMTIALLVDTTGSMAADLPRVKNAVARLLDAVKPEDNVGLFTFANGLNRLSNFSTDRNTTLKAIFKARAAGQTALFDSVAQLSRQISKDGGKKAILLFTDGDDNSSVLSLEASVKSVQRTGVPIYTVLYGSALKDQRLSQRLEKISVLTGGIPFKVKDAGGVASAFARVGEDMQNMYLLGYQSDSDNQDDWRSIKVTLPNHPKL
;
A
#
# COMPACT_ATOMS: atom_id res chain seq x y z
N MET A 1 68.06 -56.78 13.04
CA MET A 1 66.68 -56.64 12.54
C MET A 1 66.11 -55.43 13.27
N ARG A 2 66.02 -54.28 12.55
CA ARG A 2 65.57 -52.99 13.14
C ARG A 2 64.15 -52.73 12.70
N ILE A 3 63.19 -52.79 13.62
CA ILE A 3 61.78 -52.48 13.39
C ILE A 3 61.61 -50.97 13.53
N ARG A 4 61.17 -50.28 12.46
CA ARG A 4 60.77 -48.88 12.49
C ARG A 4 59.23 -48.81 12.68
N LEU A 5 58.84 -48.28 13.84
CA LEU A 5 57.43 -48.00 14.15
C LEU A 5 57.05 -46.64 13.51
N PHE A 6 56.12 -46.63 12.54
CA PHE A 6 55.55 -45.40 12.00
C PHE A 6 54.32 -45.04 12.81
N LEU A 7 54.40 -43.92 13.53
CA LEU A 7 53.26 -43.33 14.24
C LEU A 7 52.50 -42.48 13.25
N PHE A 8 51.24 -42.92 12.91
CA PHE A 8 50.32 -42.15 12.07
C PHE A 8 49.54 -41.20 12.95
N PHE A 9 49.82 -39.88 12.87
CA PHE A 9 49.08 -38.85 13.57
C PHE A 9 47.86 -38.51 12.76
N MET A 10 46.64 -38.97 13.21
CA MET A 10 45.38 -38.67 12.60
C MET A 10 44.92 -37.30 13.11
N LEU A 11 45.07 -36.27 12.28
CA LEU A 11 44.58 -34.92 12.55
C LEU A 11 43.06 -34.91 12.36
N CYS A 12 42.28 -34.95 13.45
CA CYS A 12 40.82 -34.69 13.41
C CYS A 12 40.64 -33.20 13.22
N ALA A 13 40.24 -32.79 12.01
CA ALA A 13 39.73 -31.46 11.74
C ALA A 13 38.28 -31.39 12.20
N ASP A 14 38.02 -30.70 13.30
CA ASP A 14 36.66 -30.36 13.72
C ASP A 14 36.04 -29.39 12.73
N ILE A 15 35.18 -29.91 11.85
CA ILE A 15 34.36 -29.09 10.94
C ILE A 15 33.19 -28.53 11.78
N SER A 16 33.36 -27.34 12.31
CA SER A 16 32.30 -26.58 12.95
C SER A 16 31.32 -26.11 11.88
N TRP A 17 30.19 -26.75 11.74
CA TRP A 17 29.08 -26.28 10.92
C TRP A 17 28.40 -25.12 11.65
N SER A 18 28.69 -23.90 11.21
CA SER A 18 27.94 -22.72 11.65
C SER A 18 26.55 -22.77 11.01
N GLN A 19 25.53 -23.14 11.76
CA GLN A 19 24.14 -23.00 11.33
C GLN A 19 23.74 -21.54 11.43
N THR A 20 23.63 -20.85 10.30
CA THR A 20 23.05 -19.52 10.23
C THR A 20 21.53 -19.68 10.25
N PHE A 21 20.93 -19.44 11.40
CA PHE A 21 19.48 -19.32 11.49
C PHE A 21 19.06 -17.98 10.87
N LYS A 22 18.46 -17.99 9.69
CA LYS A 22 17.73 -16.84 9.19
C LYS A 22 16.39 -16.80 9.91
N VAL A 23 16.29 -15.97 10.92
CA VAL A 23 14.99 -15.58 11.48
C VAL A 23 14.42 -14.55 10.51
N ASP A 24 13.39 -14.94 9.77
CA ASP A 24 12.64 -14.02 8.90
C ASP A 24 11.71 -13.18 9.79
N VAL A 25 12.26 -12.07 10.24
CA VAL A 25 11.56 -11.14 11.13
C VAL A 25 10.66 -10.26 10.30
N ARG A 26 9.37 -10.52 10.32
CA ARG A 26 8.39 -9.72 9.60
C ARG A 26 8.07 -8.44 10.37
N MET A 27 8.39 -7.30 9.74
CA MET A 27 7.93 -5.99 10.18
C MET A 27 6.45 -5.83 9.79
N ILE A 28 5.59 -5.49 10.76
CA ILE A 28 4.20 -5.14 10.53
C ILE A 28 4.11 -3.62 10.48
N GLU A 29 3.61 -3.10 9.37
CA GLU A 29 3.39 -1.67 9.15
C GLU A 29 1.92 -1.34 9.43
N VAL A 30 1.70 -0.33 10.27
CA VAL A 30 0.38 0.19 10.63
C VAL A 30 0.33 1.66 10.29
N TYR A 31 -0.63 2.05 9.48
CA TYR A 31 -0.87 3.44 9.12
C TYR A 31 -1.95 4.03 10.04
N ALA A 32 -1.72 5.23 10.53
CA ALA A 32 -2.65 5.92 11.41
C ALA A 32 -2.79 7.40 11.03
N THR A 33 -4.01 7.88 10.88
CA THR A 33 -4.35 9.30 10.82
C THR A 33 -4.99 9.69 12.14
N VAL A 34 -4.52 10.75 12.76
CA VAL A 34 -5.03 11.22 14.06
C VAL A 34 -5.74 12.55 13.86
N SER A 35 -6.96 12.64 14.38
CA SER A 35 -7.76 13.87 14.32
C SER A 35 -8.29 14.26 15.70
N ASP A 36 -8.41 15.57 15.93
CA ASP A 36 -9.08 16.07 17.14
C ASP A 36 -10.61 15.88 17.06
N SER A 37 -11.32 16.20 18.12
CA SER A 37 -12.79 16.10 18.20
C SER A 37 -13.54 16.98 17.18
N ARG A 38 -12.85 17.90 16.51
CA ARG A 38 -13.37 18.74 15.42
C ARG A 38 -12.99 18.23 14.05
N GLY A 39 -12.34 17.05 13.96
CA GLY A 39 -11.90 16.44 12.71
C GLY A 39 -10.64 17.06 12.11
N ARG A 40 -9.92 17.92 12.82
CA ARG A 40 -8.67 18.51 12.34
C ARG A 40 -7.53 17.53 12.57
N ALA A 41 -6.72 17.30 11.55
CA ALA A 41 -5.56 16.43 11.66
C ALA A 41 -4.59 16.94 12.74
N MET A 42 -4.15 16.02 13.59
CA MET A 42 -3.10 16.27 14.57
C MET A 42 -1.75 15.95 13.95
N THR A 43 -0.95 16.99 13.83
CA THR A 43 0.43 16.93 13.37
C THR A 43 1.37 17.04 14.56
N ASN A 44 2.64 16.69 14.38
CA ASN A 44 3.69 16.78 15.41
C ASN A 44 3.56 15.79 16.59
N LEU A 45 2.87 14.65 16.40
CA LEU A 45 2.97 13.54 17.34
C LEU A 45 4.29 12.80 17.15
N HIS A 46 4.81 12.27 18.25
CA HIS A 46 6.04 11.49 18.30
C HIS A 46 5.75 10.02 18.55
N SER A 47 6.73 9.15 18.34
CA SER A 47 6.60 7.71 18.57
C SER A 47 6.04 7.36 19.96
N ASP A 48 6.44 8.12 20.99
CA ASP A 48 6.06 7.89 22.39
C ASP A 48 4.60 8.27 22.69
N ASP A 49 3.94 8.99 21.77
CA ASP A 49 2.51 9.29 21.88
C ASP A 49 1.64 8.09 21.52
N PHE A 50 2.21 7.10 20.79
CA PHE A 50 1.46 5.97 20.25
C PHE A 50 1.71 4.69 21.04
N HIS A 51 0.65 3.96 21.33
CA HIS A 51 0.70 2.57 21.72
C HIS A 51 0.08 1.70 20.63
N VAL A 52 0.83 0.72 20.15
CA VAL A 52 0.34 -0.33 19.25
C VAL A 52 0.11 -1.59 20.07
N LEU A 53 -1.10 -2.12 20.05
CA LEU A 53 -1.44 -3.38 20.70
C LEU A 53 -1.79 -4.41 19.61
N GLU A 54 -1.15 -5.57 19.67
CA GLU A 54 -1.50 -6.76 18.90
C GLU A 54 -2.12 -7.78 19.83
N ASP A 55 -3.38 -8.18 19.59
CA ASP A 55 -4.15 -9.06 20.46
C ASP A 55 -4.12 -8.64 21.94
N ASN A 56 -4.27 -7.32 22.18
CA ASN A 56 -4.18 -6.65 23.50
C ASN A 56 -2.78 -6.70 24.16
N ARG A 57 -1.73 -7.11 23.47
CA ARG A 57 -0.35 -7.05 23.96
C ARG A 57 0.36 -5.84 23.36
N LEU A 58 0.96 -5.03 24.22
CA LEU A 58 1.72 -3.84 23.78
C LEU A 58 2.94 -4.28 22.98
N GLN A 59 3.09 -3.69 21.80
CA GLN A 59 4.19 -3.92 20.89
C GLN A 59 5.16 -2.75 20.90
N GLN A 60 6.46 -3.04 20.77
CA GLN A 60 7.47 -1.99 20.67
C GLN A 60 7.50 -1.44 19.25
N ILE A 61 7.24 -0.14 19.07
CA ILE A 61 7.41 0.55 17.80
C ILE A 61 8.90 0.58 17.47
N ARG A 62 9.28 -0.01 16.35
CA ARG A 62 10.64 -0.08 15.82
C ARG A 62 10.90 0.90 14.69
N VAL A 63 9.84 1.21 13.93
CA VAL A 63 9.86 2.19 12.85
C VAL A 63 8.77 3.20 13.12
N PHE A 64 9.12 4.46 13.06
CA PHE A 64 8.19 5.57 13.18
C PHE A 64 8.48 6.58 12.07
N GLU A 65 7.48 6.85 11.24
CA GLU A 65 7.56 7.93 10.27
C GLU A 65 6.43 8.93 10.51
N PRO A 66 6.77 10.20 10.79
CA PRO A 66 5.78 11.24 10.98
C PRO A 66 5.06 11.57 9.66
N GLN A 67 3.97 12.30 9.77
CA GLN A 67 3.20 12.75 8.61
C GLN A 67 4.03 13.60 7.62
N SER A 68 5.11 14.25 8.10
CA SER A 68 6.02 15.05 7.26
C SER A 68 6.91 14.23 6.34
N SER A 69 7.14 12.94 6.61
CA SER A 69 8.00 12.09 5.78
C SER A 69 7.43 11.93 4.37
N ALA A 70 8.34 11.87 3.39
CA ALA A 70 8.00 11.57 2.01
C ALA A 70 7.30 10.22 1.88
N MET A 71 6.46 10.07 0.86
CA MET A 71 5.74 8.83 0.64
C MET A 71 5.89 8.34 -0.81
N THR A 72 5.69 7.04 -0.99
CA THR A 72 5.63 6.39 -2.31
C THR A 72 4.17 6.16 -2.69
N ILE A 73 3.72 6.81 -3.76
CA ILE A 73 2.35 6.79 -4.24
C ILE A 73 2.29 6.03 -5.56
N ALA A 74 1.58 4.90 -5.58
CA ALA A 74 1.29 4.18 -6.82
C ALA A 74 -0.08 4.61 -7.34
N LEU A 75 -0.11 5.29 -8.47
CA LEU A 75 -1.35 5.59 -9.20
C LEU A 75 -1.71 4.36 -10.03
N LEU A 76 -2.83 3.72 -9.73
CA LEU A 76 -3.35 2.57 -10.47
C LEU A 76 -4.61 2.99 -11.22
N VAL A 77 -4.51 3.16 -12.51
CA VAL A 77 -5.58 3.70 -13.36
C VAL A 77 -6.17 2.59 -14.23
N ASP A 78 -7.47 2.47 -14.16
CA ASP A 78 -8.25 1.65 -15.07
C ASP A 78 -8.15 2.19 -16.50
N THR A 79 -7.70 1.35 -17.41
CA THR A 79 -7.62 1.67 -18.85
C THR A 79 -8.36 0.61 -19.68
N THR A 80 -9.40 0.01 -19.13
CA THR A 80 -10.26 -0.94 -19.84
C THR A 80 -11.13 -0.25 -20.88
N GLY A 81 -11.79 -1.02 -21.74
CA GLY A 81 -12.61 -0.47 -22.80
C GLY A 81 -13.73 0.46 -22.33
N SER A 82 -14.33 0.20 -21.16
CA SER A 82 -15.39 1.05 -20.56
C SER A 82 -14.89 2.47 -20.27
N MET A 83 -13.61 2.62 -19.92
CA MET A 83 -12.99 3.89 -19.58
C MET A 83 -12.74 4.82 -20.77
N ALA A 84 -13.00 4.39 -22.02
CA ALA A 84 -12.66 5.17 -23.21
C ALA A 84 -13.20 6.60 -23.20
N ALA A 85 -14.47 6.77 -22.76
CA ALA A 85 -15.13 8.08 -22.67
C ALA A 85 -14.60 8.94 -21.49
N ASP A 86 -14.18 8.31 -20.40
CA ASP A 86 -13.81 8.98 -19.16
C ASP A 86 -12.31 9.17 -18.99
N LEU A 87 -11.49 8.42 -19.73
CA LEU A 87 -10.03 8.48 -19.64
C LEU A 87 -9.45 9.89 -19.83
N PRO A 88 -9.96 10.77 -20.71
CA PRO A 88 -9.48 12.17 -20.79
C PRO A 88 -9.68 12.94 -19.49
N ARG A 89 -10.78 12.70 -18.77
CA ARG A 89 -11.07 13.33 -17.46
C ARG A 89 -10.14 12.81 -16.38
N VAL A 90 -9.88 11.49 -16.38
CA VAL A 90 -8.93 10.85 -15.46
C VAL A 90 -7.53 11.41 -15.65
N LYS A 91 -7.06 11.57 -16.90
CA LYS A 91 -5.77 12.18 -17.21
C LYS A 91 -5.62 13.57 -16.61
N ASN A 92 -6.64 14.41 -16.75
CA ASN A 92 -6.65 15.74 -16.16
C ASN A 92 -6.68 15.70 -14.61
N ALA A 93 -7.40 14.74 -14.03
CA ALA A 93 -7.44 14.56 -12.59
C ALA A 93 -6.09 14.10 -12.02
N VAL A 94 -5.42 13.16 -12.69
CA VAL A 94 -4.05 12.74 -12.34
C VAL A 94 -3.10 13.93 -12.42
N ALA A 95 -3.19 14.80 -13.43
CA ALA A 95 -2.37 16.01 -13.51
C ALA A 95 -2.54 16.90 -12.27
N ARG A 96 -3.79 17.16 -11.86
CA ARG A 96 -4.08 17.96 -10.65
C ARG A 96 -3.60 17.29 -9.35
N LEU A 97 -3.68 15.96 -9.25
CA LEU A 97 -3.11 15.25 -8.12
C LEU A 97 -1.59 15.44 -8.05
N LEU A 98 -0.90 15.33 -9.20
CA LEU A 98 0.55 15.53 -9.27
C LEU A 98 0.98 16.94 -8.84
N ASP A 99 0.12 17.95 -9.03
CA ASP A 99 0.34 19.30 -8.52
C ASP A 99 0.09 19.42 -7.00
N ALA A 100 -0.74 18.54 -6.42
CA ALA A 100 -1.15 18.60 -5.01
C ALA A 100 -0.26 17.76 -4.07
N VAL A 101 0.44 16.74 -4.58
CA VAL A 101 1.34 15.92 -3.74
C VAL A 101 2.63 16.66 -3.43
N LYS A 102 3.26 16.34 -2.28
CA LYS A 102 4.49 17.00 -1.84
C LYS A 102 5.62 16.81 -2.86
N PRO A 103 6.50 17.81 -3.04
CA PRO A 103 7.62 17.71 -3.99
C PRO A 103 8.53 16.49 -3.76
N GLU A 104 8.72 16.11 -2.50
CA GLU A 104 9.54 15.00 -2.06
C GLU A 104 8.89 13.61 -2.23
N ASP A 105 7.57 13.53 -2.46
CA ASP A 105 6.89 12.24 -2.66
C ASP A 105 7.31 11.60 -3.98
N ASN A 106 7.44 10.28 -3.98
CA ASN A 106 7.69 9.49 -5.18
C ASN A 106 6.37 9.00 -5.77
N VAL A 107 6.09 9.35 -7.03
CA VAL A 107 4.87 8.93 -7.72
C VAL A 107 5.21 8.03 -8.89
N GLY A 108 4.62 6.83 -8.92
CA GLY A 108 4.67 5.89 -10.04
C GLY A 108 3.30 5.71 -10.67
N LEU A 109 3.26 5.52 -11.99
CA LEU A 109 2.02 5.29 -12.72
C LEU A 109 1.93 3.87 -13.23
N PHE A 110 0.83 3.25 -12.89
CA PHE A 110 0.44 1.93 -13.33
C PHE A 110 -0.95 1.99 -13.96
N THR A 111 -1.19 1.12 -14.91
CA THR A 111 -2.51 0.93 -15.50
C THR A 111 -2.88 -0.55 -15.44
N PHE A 112 -4.15 -0.83 -15.49
CA PHE A 112 -4.61 -2.20 -15.69
C PHE A 112 -5.71 -2.25 -16.75
N ALA A 113 -5.73 -3.37 -17.44
CA ALA A 113 -6.75 -3.86 -18.32
C ALA A 113 -6.73 -5.40 -18.26
N ASN A 114 -6.18 -6.10 -19.23
CA ASN A 114 -5.98 -7.56 -19.16
C ASN A 114 -4.93 -7.99 -18.10
N GLY A 115 -4.31 -7.02 -17.43
CA GLY A 115 -3.32 -7.19 -16.38
C GLY A 115 -2.63 -5.89 -16.02
N LEU A 116 -1.72 -5.94 -15.06
CA LEU A 116 -0.98 -4.79 -14.54
C LEU A 116 0.13 -4.36 -15.51
N ASN A 117 0.16 -3.07 -15.86
CA ASN A 117 1.21 -2.46 -16.67
C ASN A 117 1.82 -1.27 -15.93
N ARG A 118 3.15 -1.16 -15.93
CA ARG A 118 3.87 0.01 -15.41
C ARG A 118 4.11 0.99 -16.54
N LEU A 119 3.59 2.21 -16.42
CA LEU A 119 3.80 3.29 -17.40
C LEU A 119 4.93 4.24 -16.99
N SER A 120 5.14 4.46 -15.67
CA SER A 120 6.32 5.17 -15.16
C SER A 120 6.84 4.53 -13.89
N ASN A 121 8.15 4.65 -13.66
CA ASN A 121 8.77 4.30 -12.39
C ASN A 121 8.41 5.35 -11.32
N PHE A 122 8.62 5.01 -10.05
CA PHE A 122 8.52 5.96 -8.96
C PHE A 122 9.59 7.05 -9.10
N SER A 123 9.15 8.30 -9.02
CA SER A 123 10.01 9.46 -9.19
C SER A 123 9.38 10.70 -8.56
N THR A 124 10.21 11.63 -8.12
CA THR A 124 9.80 12.99 -7.76
C THR A 124 9.57 13.88 -9.00
N ASP A 125 10.01 13.46 -10.19
CA ASP A 125 9.76 14.16 -11.45
C ASP A 125 8.33 13.92 -11.95
N ARG A 126 7.46 14.88 -11.68
CA ARG A 126 6.04 14.87 -12.06
C ARG A 126 5.83 14.82 -13.57
N ASN A 127 6.75 15.42 -14.33
CA ASN A 127 6.65 15.47 -15.79
C ASN A 127 6.75 14.09 -16.42
N THR A 128 7.55 13.20 -15.86
CA THR A 128 7.65 11.80 -16.32
C THR A 128 6.30 11.09 -16.17
N THR A 129 5.67 11.19 -15.00
CA THR A 129 4.35 10.59 -14.74
C THR A 129 3.26 11.24 -15.59
N LEU A 130 3.29 12.56 -15.73
CA LEU A 130 2.34 13.32 -16.56
C LEU A 130 2.42 12.91 -18.03
N LYS A 131 3.60 12.83 -18.60
CA LYS A 131 3.80 12.37 -19.98
C LYS A 131 3.31 10.93 -20.18
N ALA A 132 3.49 10.07 -19.18
CA ALA A 132 3.06 8.68 -19.24
C ALA A 132 1.54 8.57 -19.25
N ILE A 133 0.80 9.27 -18.36
CA ILE A 133 -0.67 9.18 -18.32
C ILE A 133 -1.31 9.71 -19.61
N PHE A 134 -0.77 10.76 -20.23
CA PHE A 134 -1.32 11.27 -21.49
C PHE A 134 -1.16 10.29 -22.67
N LYS A 135 -0.20 9.36 -22.59
CA LYS A 135 -0.02 8.28 -23.59
C LYS A 135 -0.96 7.09 -23.36
N ALA A 136 -1.54 6.93 -22.15
CA ALA A 136 -2.44 5.83 -21.84
C ALA A 136 -3.63 5.77 -22.82
N ARG A 137 -4.05 4.57 -23.19
CA ARG A 137 -5.19 4.31 -24.07
C ARG A 137 -6.10 3.28 -23.44
N ALA A 138 -7.40 3.44 -23.67
CA ALA A 138 -8.39 2.50 -23.16
C ALA A 138 -8.56 1.33 -24.11
N ALA A 139 -8.37 0.11 -23.60
CA ALA A 139 -8.60 -1.15 -24.31
C ALA A 139 -8.57 -2.35 -23.34
N GLY A 140 -9.19 -3.45 -23.72
CA GLY A 140 -9.11 -4.73 -23.01
C GLY A 140 -10.20 -4.96 -21.96
N GLN A 141 -10.05 -6.06 -21.23
CA GLN A 141 -10.93 -6.52 -20.14
C GLN A 141 -10.41 -6.00 -18.79
N THR A 142 -11.09 -6.33 -17.69
CA THR A 142 -10.82 -5.77 -16.37
C THR A 142 -10.26 -6.83 -15.42
N ALA A 143 -8.93 -6.92 -15.31
CA ALA A 143 -8.22 -7.74 -14.32
C ALA A 143 -7.86 -6.89 -13.08
N LEU A 144 -8.85 -6.33 -12.40
CA LEU A 144 -8.68 -5.40 -11.27
C LEU A 144 -8.08 -6.11 -10.06
N PHE A 145 -8.67 -7.24 -9.62
CA PHE A 145 -8.28 -7.91 -8.39
C PHE A 145 -6.86 -8.46 -8.47
N ASP A 146 -6.48 -9.04 -9.61
CA ASP A 146 -5.11 -9.49 -9.85
C ASP A 146 -4.12 -8.33 -9.84
N SER A 147 -4.47 -7.21 -10.49
CA SER A 147 -3.62 -6.02 -10.59
C SER A 147 -3.39 -5.35 -9.25
N VAL A 148 -4.44 -5.23 -8.44
CA VAL A 148 -4.37 -4.67 -7.08
C VAL A 148 -3.47 -5.54 -6.19
N ALA A 149 -3.69 -6.86 -6.19
CA ALA A 149 -2.88 -7.80 -5.41
C ALA A 149 -1.41 -7.83 -5.87
N GLN A 150 -1.16 -7.76 -7.17
CA GLN A 150 0.18 -7.75 -7.72
C GLN A 150 0.92 -6.46 -7.38
N LEU A 151 0.28 -5.29 -7.56
CA LEU A 151 0.90 -3.99 -7.28
C LEU A 151 1.20 -3.83 -5.80
N SER A 152 0.28 -4.21 -4.91
CA SER A 152 0.51 -4.13 -3.46
C SER A 152 1.74 -4.93 -3.02
N ARG A 153 1.92 -6.15 -3.55
CA ARG A 153 3.11 -6.98 -3.31
C ARG A 153 4.40 -6.39 -3.89
N GLN A 154 4.32 -5.62 -4.99
CA GLN A 154 5.50 -4.97 -5.55
C GLN A 154 5.97 -3.83 -4.65
N ILE A 155 5.06 -2.93 -4.25
CA ILE A 155 5.43 -1.74 -3.49
C ILE A 155 5.65 -2.01 -2.00
N SER A 156 5.14 -3.11 -1.45
CA SER A 156 5.38 -3.47 -0.05
C SER A 156 6.83 -3.83 0.28
N LYS A 157 7.64 -4.08 -0.75
CA LYS A 157 9.07 -4.38 -0.60
C LYS A 157 9.92 -3.15 -0.35
N ASP A 158 9.39 -1.98 -0.68
CA ASP A 158 10.05 -0.71 -0.46
C ASP A 158 9.82 -0.27 0.99
N GLY A 159 10.80 0.36 1.62
CA GLY A 159 10.64 0.96 2.94
C GLY A 159 9.81 2.24 2.88
N GLY A 160 9.40 2.74 4.06
CA GLY A 160 8.74 4.02 4.21
C GLY A 160 7.24 4.02 3.90
N LYS A 161 6.64 5.20 4.04
CA LYS A 161 5.20 5.38 3.79
C LYS A 161 4.85 5.13 2.33
N LYS A 162 3.79 4.40 2.10
CA LYS A 162 3.32 4.05 0.76
C LYS A 162 1.80 3.96 0.70
N ALA A 163 1.22 4.19 -0.47
CA ALA A 163 -0.20 3.97 -0.72
C ALA A 163 -0.47 3.68 -2.21
N ILE A 164 -1.58 3.00 -2.48
CA ILE A 164 -2.12 2.86 -3.83
C ILE A 164 -3.33 3.77 -3.95
N LEU A 165 -3.37 4.58 -5.00
CA LEU A 165 -4.55 5.30 -5.41
C LEU A 165 -5.13 4.64 -6.66
N LEU A 166 -6.23 3.91 -6.46
CA LEU A 166 -6.96 3.19 -7.50
C LEU A 166 -8.04 4.08 -8.09
N PHE A 167 -8.05 4.21 -9.40
CA PHE A 167 -9.13 4.84 -10.16
C PHE A 167 -9.79 3.83 -11.07
N THR A 168 -11.12 3.57 -10.90
CA THR A 168 -11.86 2.59 -11.68
C THR A 168 -13.34 2.96 -11.81
N ASP A 169 -13.96 2.57 -12.92
CA ASP A 169 -15.39 2.71 -13.18
C ASP A 169 -16.14 1.36 -13.24
N GLY A 170 -15.41 0.25 -13.21
CA GLY A 170 -15.95 -1.04 -13.59
C GLY A 170 -15.75 -2.17 -12.61
N ASP A 171 -16.46 -3.27 -12.90
CA ASP A 171 -16.32 -4.53 -12.20
C ASP A 171 -15.22 -5.37 -12.84
N ASP A 172 -14.64 -6.24 -12.02
CA ASP A 172 -13.69 -7.24 -12.48
C ASP A 172 -14.38 -8.32 -13.32
N ASN A 173 -13.81 -8.63 -14.47
CA ASN A 173 -14.35 -9.64 -15.37
C ASN A 173 -13.29 -10.61 -15.94
N SER A 174 -12.02 -10.45 -15.54
CA SER A 174 -10.94 -11.26 -16.09
C SER A 174 -9.85 -11.65 -15.10
N SER A 175 -9.96 -11.26 -13.81
CA SER A 175 -9.03 -11.74 -12.80
C SER A 175 -9.21 -13.21 -12.46
N VAL A 176 -8.11 -13.86 -12.11
CA VAL A 176 -8.08 -15.21 -11.52
C VAL A 176 -8.47 -15.16 -10.05
N LEU A 177 -8.05 -14.10 -9.33
CA LEU A 177 -8.37 -13.92 -7.93
C LEU A 177 -9.82 -13.44 -7.75
N SER A 178 -10.48 -13.94 -6.70
CA SER A 178 -11.71 -13.31 -6.21
C SER A 178 -11.40 -11.99 -5.48
N LEU A 179 -12.43 -11.16 -5.24
CA LEU A 179 -12.31 -9.96 -4.43
C LEU A 179 -11.70 -10.27 -3.05
N GLU A 180 -12.21 -11.30 -2.39
CA GLU A 180 -11.78 -11.69 -1.05
C GLU A 180 -10.31 -12.14 -1.04
N ALA A 181 -9.89 -12.93 -2.03
CA ALA A 181 -8.51 -13.36 -2.17
C ALA A 181 -7.56 -12.18 -2.44
N SER A 182 -7.99 -11.24 -3.29
CA SER A 182 -7.25 -10.02 -3.57
C SER A 182 -7.09 -9.14 -2.32
N VAL A 183 -8.20 -8.84 -1.64
CA VAL A 183 -8.19 -8.04 -0.39
C VAL A 183 -7.29 -8.70 0.65
N LYS A 184 -7.42 -10.02 0.87
CA LYS A 184 -6.55 -10.75 1.80
C LYS A 184 -5.07 -10.65 1.41
N SER A 185 -4.77 -10.71 0.10
CA SER A 185 -3.39 -10.51 -0.39
C SER A 185 -2.86 -9.11 -0.07
N VAL A 186 -3.68 -8.07 -0.25
CA VAL A 186 -3.30 -6.68 0.07
C VAL A 186 -3.13 -6.47 1.56
N GLN A 187 -4.06 -6.95 2.37
CA GLN A 187 -3.97 -6.84 3.84
C GLN A 187 -2.66 -7.41 4.39
N ARG A 188 -2.17 -8.52 3.80
CA ARG A 188 -0.87 -9.09 4.16
C ARG A 188 0.33 -8.19 3.84
N THR A 189 0.16 -7.22 2.94
CA THR A 189 1.20 -6.24 2.59
C THR A 189 1.18 -5.00 3.46
N GLY A 190 0.09 -4.75 4.18
CA GLY A 190 -0.13 -3.54 4.97
C GLY A 190 -0.32 -2.26 4.15
N VAL A 191 -0.33 -2.33 2.80
CA VAL A 191 -0.43 -1.14 1.93
C VAL A 191 -1.87 -0.65 1.85
N PRO A 192 -2.18 0.60 2.27
CA PRO A 192 -3.52 1.14 2.15
C PRO A 192 -3.89 1.45 0.68
N ILE A 193 -5.14 1.18 0.31
CA ILE A 193 -5.67 1.47 -1.02
C ILE A 193 -6.79 2.50 -0.92
N TYR A 194 -6.60 3.62 -1.56
CA TYR A 194 -7.61 4.64 -1.78
C TYR A 194 -8.29 4.40 -3.12
N THR A 195 -9.61 4.28 -3.12
CA THR A 195 -10.36 3.99 -4.35
C THR A 195 -11.19 5.20 -4.76
N VAL A 196 -11.00 5.69 -5.96
CA VAL A 196 -11.84 6.71 -6.59
C VAL A 196 -12.78 6.03 -7.57
N LEU A 197 -14.05 5.94 -7.19
CA LEU A 197 -15.13 5.32 -7.93
C LEU A 197 -15.79 6.35 -8.84
N TYR A 198 -15.93 6.01 -10.12
CA TYR A 198 -16.49 6.89 -11.14
C TYR A 198 -17.41 6.11 -12.09
N GLY A 199 -18.19 6.83 -12.92
CA GLY A 199 -18.92 6.26 -14.04
C GLY A 199 -19.92 5.17 -13.66
N SER A 200 -19.77 3.97 -14.23
CA SER A 200 -20.63 2.81 -14.04
C SER A 200 -20.61 2.29 -12.61
N ALA A 201 -19.49 2.39 -11.90
CA ALA A 201 -19.39 2.01 -10.49
C ALA A 201 -20.36 2.74 -9.56
N LEU A 202 -20.86 3.92 -9.95
CA LEU A 202 -21.85 4.68 -9.16
C LEU A 202 -23.30 4.33 -9.48
N LYS A 203 -23.56 3.69 -10.62
CA LYS A 203 -24.90 3.32 -11.07
C LYS A 203 -25.36 1.99 -10.48
N ASP A 204 -24.42 1.13 -10.14
CA ASP A 204 -24.69 -0.17 -9.50
C ASP A 204 -24.19 -0.14 -8.05
N GLN A 205 -25.16 -0.20 -7.11
CA GLN A 205 -24.86 -0.18 -5.69
C GLN A 205 -24.05 -1.41 -5.24
N ARG A 206 -24.27 -2.59 -5.84
CA ARG A 206 -23.52 -3.80 -5.48
C ARG A 206 -22.06 -3.69 -5.91
N LEU A 207 -21.85 -3.18 -7.13
CA LEU A 207 -20.50 -2.91 -7.64
C LEU A 207 -19.79 -1.87 -6.77
N SER A 208 -20.45 -0.75 -6.46
CA SER A 208 -19.92 0.28 -5.58
C SER A 208 -19.47 -0.30 -4.24
N GLN A 209 -20.32 -1.10 -3.58
CA GLN A 209 -20.00 -1.74 -2.30
C GLN A 209 -18.82 -2.73 -2.39
N ARG A 210 -18.70 -3.48 -3.49
CA ARG A 210 -17.57 -4.39 -3.72
C ARG A 210 -16.25 -3.62 -3.83
N LEU A 211 -16.24 -2.55 -4.60
CA LEU A 211 -15.05 -1.72 -4.81
C LEU A 211 -14.68 -0.93 -3.54
N GLU A 212 -15.66 -0.45 -2.78
CA GLU A 212 -15.42 0.19 -1.48
C GLU A 212 -14.75 -0.73 -0.47
N LYS A 213 -15.07 -2.05 -0.49
CA LYS A 213 -14.42 -3.03 0.38
C LYS A 213 -12.90 -3.07 0.17
N ILE A 214 -12.42 -2.84 -1.06
CA ILE A 214 -10.97 -2.80 -1.34
C ILE A 214 -10.30 -1.74 -0.46
N SER A 215 -10.85 -0.53 -0.41
CA SER A 215 -10.28 0.54 0.44
C SER A 215 -10.50 0.27 1.93
N VAL A 216 -11.74 0.06 2.34
CA VAL A 216 -12.10 -0.05 3.76
C VAL A 216 -11.35 -1.19 4.45
N LEU A 217 -11.22 -2.35 3.80
CA LEU A 217 -10.56 -3.51 4.37
C LEU A 217 -9.02 -3.44 4.29
N THR A 218 -8.46 -2.47 3.58
CA THR A 218 -7.01 -2.27 3.46
C THR A 218 -6.51 -1.01 4.16
N GLY A 219 -7.39 -0.32 4.89
CA GLY A 219 -7.03 0.88 5.68
C GLY A 219 -7.06 2.19 4.90
N GLY A 220 -7.53 2.19 3.65
CA GLY A 220 -7.75 3.41 2.87
C GLY A 220 -9.21 3.87 2.90
N ILE A 221 -9.51 4.90 2.11
CA ILE A 221 -10.83 5.53 2.02
C ILE A 221 -11.38 5.44 0.59
N PRO A 222 -12.66 5.05 0.40
CA PRO A 222 -13.33 5.11 -0.89
C PRO A 222 -13.92 6.50 -1.15
N PHE A 223 -13.73 7.03 -2.35
CA PHE A 223 -14.29 8.28 -2.82
C PHE A 223 -15.25 8.04 -3.98
N LYS A 224 -16.50 8.49 -3.85
CA LYS A 224 -17.51 8.43 -4.91
C LYS A 224 -17.56 9.77 -5.63
N VAL A 225 -17.31 9.74 -6.93
CA VAL A 225 -17.18 10.94 -7.74
C VAL A 225 -18.19 10.95 -8.88
N LYS A 226 -19.14 11.86 -8.83
CA LYS A 226 -20.25 11.94 -9.82
C LYS A 226 -19.87 12.66 -11.11
N ASP A 227 -18.93 13.60 -11.04
CA ASP A 227 -18.54 14.45 -12.17
C ASP A 227 -17.03 14.81 -12.13
N ALA A 228 -16.57 15.48 -13.16
CA ALA A 228 -15.16 15.85 -13.29
C ALA A 228 -14.66 16.81 -12.19
N GLY A 229 -15.53 17.66 -11.65
CA GLY A 229 -15.20 18.56 -10.53
C GLY A 229 -14.99 17.76 -9.23
N GLY A 230 -15.84 16.76 -9.00
CA GLY A 230 -15.73 15.83 -7.89
C GLY A 230 -14.45 15.01 -7.92
N VAL A 231 -13.93 14.64 -9.11
CA VAL A 231 -12.64 13.92 -9.23
C VAL A 231 -11.51 14.75 -8.63
N ALA A 232 -11.43 16.03 -8.99
CA ALA A 232 -10.39 16.92 -8.46
C ALA A 232 -10.49 17.06 -6.92
N SER A 233 -11.72 17.21 -6.40
CA SER A 233 -11.97 17.30 -4.96
C SER A 233 -11.63 16.01 -4.23
N ALA A 234 -11.93 14.84 -4.82
CA ALA A 234 -11.57 13.55 -4.26
C ALA A 234 -10.06 13.39 -4.17
N PHE A 235 -9.32 13.73 -5.23
CA PHE A 235 -7.87 13.67 -5.22
C PHE A 235 -7.23 14.62 -4.20
N ALA A 236 -7.77 15.84 -4.05
CA ALA A 236 -7.30 16.76 -3.01
C ALA A 236 -7.48 16.16 -1.61
N ARG A 237 -8.67 15.58 -1.32
CA ARG A 237 -8.94 14.91 -0.04
C ARG A 237 -8.08 13.66 0.19
N VAL A 238 -7.85 12.86 -0.85
CA VAL A 238 -6.91 11.73 -0.77
C VAL A 238 -5.52 12.24 -0.41
N GLY A 239 -5.05 13.28 -1.12
CA GLY A 239 -3.75 13.90 -0.86
C GLY A 239 -3.65 14.42 0.58
N GLU A 240 -4.69 15.06 1.10
CA GLU A 240 -4.74 15.55 2.48
C GLU A 240 -4.68 14.40 3.50
N ASP A 241 -5.47 13.33 3.32
CA ASP A 241 -5.45 12.18 4.22
C ASP A 241 -4.09 11.48 4.21
N MET A 242 -3.54 11.24 3.03
CA MET A 242 -2.22 10.62 2.86
C MET A 242 -1.10 11.47 3.49
N GLN A 243 -1.19 12.80 3.40
CA GLN A 243 -0.21 13.70 4.01
C GLN A 243 -0.25 13.71 5.54
N ASN A 244 -1.40 13.37 6.14
CA ASN A 244 -1.59 13.33 7.59
C ASN A 244 -1.32 11.95 8.21
N MET A 245 -0.88 10.99 7.41
CA MET A 245 -0.63 9.61 7.84
C MET A 245 0.69 9.46 8.56
N TYR A 246 0.67 8.81 9.72
CA TYR A 246 1.84 8.27 10.42
C TYR A 246 2.07 6.81 10.00
N LEU A 247 3.31 6.37 9.96
CA LEU A 247 3.67 4.96 9.83
C LEU A 247 4.27 4.48 11.14
N LEU A 248 3.67 3.41 11.68
CA LEU A 248 4.12 2.72 12.88
C LEU A 248 4.53 1.31 12.48
N GLY A 249 5.81 0.98 12.60
CA GLY A 249 6.31 -0.36 12.33
C GLY A 249 6.70 -1.07 13.62
N TYR A 250 6.27 -2.30 13.78
CA TYR A 250 6.66 -3.16 14.90
C TYR A 250 6.97 -4.57 14.41
N GLN A 251 7.75 -5.30 15.20
CA GLN A 251 8.02 -6.70 14.98
C GLN A 251 7.07 -7.52 15.84
N SER A 252 6.25 -8.38 15.22
CA SER A 252 5.36 -9.24 15.99
C SER A 252 6.14 -10.35 16.71
N ASP A 253 5.81 -10.57 17.96
CA ASP A 253 6.37 -11.66 18.79
C ASP A 253 5.67 -13.00 18.56
N SER A 254 4.69 -13.07 17.65
CA SER A 254 3.92 -14.28 17.42
C SER A 254 4.55 -15.20 16.39
N ASP A 255 4.68 -16.48 16.74
CA ASP A 255 5.24 -17.52 15.88
C ASP A 255 4.34 -17.90 14.71
N ASN A 256 3.02 -17.65 14.80
CA ASN A 256 2.06 -18.01 13.76
C ASN A 256 1.82 -16.84 12.79
N GLN A 257 2.46 -16.88 11.64
CA GLN A 257 2.46 -15.81 10.65
C GLN A 257 1.18 -15.74 9.80
N ASP A 258 0.34 -16.79 9.81
CA ASP A 258 -0.84 -16.87 8.95
C ASP A 258 -2.15 -16.49 9.64
N ASP A 259 -2.17 -16.33 10.94
CA ASP A 259 -3.36 -15.99 11.71
C ASP A 259 -3.68 -14.49 11.63
N TRP A 260 -4.98 -14.18 11.53
CA TRP A 260 -5.48 -12.83 11.67
C TRP A 260 -5.36 -12.37 13.11
N ARG A 261 -4.86 -11.14 13.30
CA ARG A 261 -4.65 -10.52 14.60
C ARG A 261 -5.37 -9.20 14.69
N SER A 262 -5.82 -8.88 15.87
CA SER A 262 -6.38 -7.58 16.17
C SER A 262 -5.25 -6.58 16.43
N ILE A 263 -5.18 -5.52 15.63
CA ILE A 263 -4.24 -4.42 15.85
C ILE A 263 -5.04 -3.21 16.32
N LYS A 264 -4.65 -2.64 17.45
CA LYS A 264 -5.24 -1.44 18.02
C LYS A 264 -4.15 -0.39 18.24
N VAL A 265 -4.37 0.81 17.71
CA VAL A 265 -3.54 1.97 17.99
C VAL A 265 -4.26 2.87 18.99
N THR A 266 -3.55 3.34 20.01
CA THR A 266 -4.08 4.26 21.02
C THR A 266 -3.09 5.38 21.29
N LEU A 267 -3.59 6.47 21.83
CA LEU A 267 -2.82 7.66 22.22
C LEU A 267 -3.02 7.89 23.72
N PRO A 268 -2.29 7.19 24.60
CA PRO A 268 -2.52 7.23 26.04
C PRO A 268 -2.33 8.61 26.66
N ASN A 269 -1.44 9.43 26.08
CA ASN A 269 -1.19 10.80 26.54
C ASN A 269 -2.24 11.80 26.03
N HIS A 270 -3.19 11.36 25.19
CA HIS A 270 -4.23 12.20 24.59
C HIS A 270 -5.63 11.59 24.78
N PRO A 271 -6.13 11.40 26.02
CA PRO A 271 -7.35 10.62 26.28
C PRO A 271 -8.64 11.26 25.78
N LYS A 272 -8.59 12.48 25.23
CA LYS A 272 -9.74 13.18 24.64
C LYS A 272 -9.79 13.10 23.11
N LEU A 273 -8.91 12.30 22.51
CA LEU A 273 -8.84 12.05 21.07
C LEU A 273 -9.49 10.72 20.71
#